data_ef3dcf92dd8b0f614058523af70ec779
#
_entry.id   ef3dcf92dd8b0f614058523af70ec779
#
_cell.length_a   1.000
_cell.length_b   1.000
_cell.length_c   1.000
_cell.angle_alpha   90.00
_cell.angle_beta   90.00
_cell.angle_gamma   90.00
#
_symmetry.space_group_name_H-M   'P 1'
#
loop_
_entity.id
_entity.type
_entity.pdbx_description
1 polymer ?
#
loop_
_entity_poly.entity_id
_entity_poly.type
_entity_poly.pdbx_seq_one_letter_code
_entity_poly.pdbx_strand_id
1 'polypeptide(L)'
;MDTPRDAAHRGLLKLMLRLPSQRGELQLLWPNDASFEALCEAYEDATVTLDRLLTSPREGEDELIDEYRIVCRALESDIIARCRTRRARSRL
;
A
#
# COMPACT_ATOMS: atom_id res chain seq x y z
N MET A 1 11.71 17.57 5.09
CA MET A 1 11.20 17.52 3.72
C MET A 1 10.72 16.11 3.38
N ASP A 2 9.58 16.01 2.74
CA ASP A 2 8.98 14.71 2.45
C ASP A 2 9.58 14.15 1.16
N THR A 3 10.16 12.95 1.22
CA THR A 3 10.75 12.29 0.05
C THR A 3 9.84 11.14 -0.39
N PRO A 4 10.01 10.60 -1.62
CA PRO A 4 9.29 9.38 -2.03
C PRO A 4 9.54 8.21 -1.07
N ARG A 5 10.74 8.11 -0.51
CA ARG A 5 11.04 7.07 0.47
C ARG A 5 10.29 7.27 1.79
N ASP A 6 10.09 8.51 2.23
CA ASP A 6 9.30 8.81 3.42
C ASP A 6 7.83 8.43 3.20
N ALA A 7 7.28 8.76 2.02
CA ALA A 7 5.93 8.37 1.63
C ALA A 7 5.80 6.85 1.57
N ALA A 8 6.77 6.16 0.96
CA ALA A 8 6.78 4.71 0.89
C ALA A 8 6.82 4.07 2.28
N HIS A 9 7.60 4.64 3.20
CA HIS A 9 7.67 4.14 4.58
C HIS A 9 6.32 4.28 5.30
N ARG A 10 5.62 5.39 5.10
CA ARG A 10 4.27 5.55 5.65
C ARG A 10 3.30 4.53 5.06
N GLY A 11 3.41 4.26 3.76
CA GLY A 11 2.62 3.22 3.10
C GLY A 11 2.91 1.84 3.67
N LEU A 12 4.17 1.54 3.94
CA LEU A 12 4.56 0.28 4.59
C LEU A 12 3.90 0.14 5.96
N LEU A 13 3.93 1.20 6.77
CA LEU A 13 3.32 1.17 8.11
C LEU A 13 1.81 0.94 8.03
N LYS A 14 1.13 1.57 7.08
CA LYS A 14 -0.30 1.35 6.84
C LYS A 14 -0.59 -0.09 6.45
N LEU A 15 0.24 -0.66 5.57
CA LEU A 15 0.10 -2.05 5.15
C LEU A 15 0.31 -3.03 6.30
N MET A 16 1.26 -2.75 7.18
CA MET A 16 1.52 -3.59 8.36
C MET A 16 0.33 -3.58 9.31
N LEU A 17 -0.38 -2.46 9.41
CA LEU A 17 -1.62 -2.37 10.20
C LEU A 17 -2.79 -3.04 9.49
N ARG A 18 -2.87 -2.89 8.18
CA ARG A 18 -3.98 -3.43 7.38
C ARG A 18 -3.86 -4.94 7.17
N LEU A 19 -2.63 -5.44 7.05
CA LEU A 19 -2.32 -6.83 6.74
C LEU A 19 -1.42 -7.43 7.83
N PRO A 20 -1.93 -7.57 9.05
CA PRO A 20 -1.07 -8.01 10.17
C PRO A 20 -0.48 -9.40 9.99
N SER A 21 -1.15 -10.29 9.27
CA SER A 21 -0.62 -11.62 9.00
C SER A 21 0.55 -11.62 8.01
N GLN A 22 0.77 -10.51 7.30
CA GLN A 22 1.87 -10.36 6.34
C GLN A 22 3.02 -9.51 6.89
N ARG A 23 2.92 -9.06 8.12
CA ARG A 23 3.87 -8.09 8.69
C ARG A 23 5.32 -8.53 8.58
N GLY A 24 5.62 -9.78 8.88
CA GLY A 24 6.98 -10.31 8.81
C GLY A 24 7.54 -10.27 7.38
N GLU A 25 6.74 -10.68 6.41
CA GLU A 25 7.15 -10.65 5.00
C GLU A 25 7.33 -9.22 4.50
N LEU A 26 6.45 -8.30 4.92
CA LEU A 26 6.56 -6.89 4.55
C LEU A 26 7.88 -6.29 5.05
N GLN A 27 8.28 -6.59 6.27
CA GLN A 27 9.53 -6.12 6.84
C GLN A 27 10.75 -6.66 6.09
N LEU A 28 10.67 -7.90 5.62
CA LEU A 28 11.76 -8.52 4.88
C LEU A 28 11.88 -7.99 3.44
N LEU A 29 10.77 -7.62 2.82
CA LEU A 29 10.78 -7.04 1.48
C LEU A 29 11.30 -5.61 1.46
N TRP A 30 11.01 -4.85 2.52
CA TRP A 30 11.21 -3.41 2.55
C TRP A 30 12.61 -2.92 2.17
N PRO A 31 13.69 -3.43 2.76
CA PRO A 31 14.99 -2.80 2.55
C PRO A 31 15.64 -3.13 1.20
N ASN A 32 15.14 -4.15 0.48
CA ASN A 32 15.89 -4.75 -0.62
C ASN A 32 15.13 -4.81 -1.96
N ASP A 33 13.92 -4.27 -2.01
CA ASP A 33 13.07 -4.39 -3.21
C ASP A 33 12.51 -3.03 -3.61
N ALA A 34 13.14 -2.40 -4.61
CA ALA A 34 12.72 -1.09 -5.10
C ALA A 34 11.31 -1.11 -5.69
N SER A 35 10.92 -2.22 -6.30
CA SER A 35 9.58 -2.39 -6.86
C SER A 35 8.53 -2.45 -5.75
N PHE A 36 8.85 -3.12 -4.64
CA PHE A 36 7.99 -3.14 -3.45
C PHE A 36 7.88 -1.74 -2.83
N GLU A 37 8.99 -1.01 -2.75
CA GLU A 37 9.02 0.35 -2.23
C GLU A 37 8.07 1.25 -3.06
N ALA A 38 8.09 1.10 -4.39
CA ALA A 38 7.19 1.85 -5.28
C ALA A 38 5.71 1.52 -5.01
N LEU A 39 5.39 0.26 -4.70
CA LEU A 39 4.02 -0.13 -4.33
C LEU A 39 3.60 0.51 -3.00
N CYS A 40 4.51 0.59 -2.04
CA CYS A 40 4.23 1.24 -0.75
C CYS A 40 3.96 2.73 -0.94
N GLU A 41 4.74 3.40 -1.79
CA GLU A 41 4.52 4.80 -2.13
C GLU A 41 3.15 5.01 -2.78
N ALA A 42 2.81 4.16 -3.75
CA ALA A 42 1.51 4.21 -4.41
C ALA A 42 0.36 4.01 -3.42
N TYR A 43 0.54 3.09 -2.46
CA TYR A 43 -0.45 2.84 -1.42
C TYR A 43 -0.64 4.06 -0.52
N GLU A 44 0.44 4.72 -0.14
CA GLU A 44 0.36 5.95 0.64
C GLU A 44 -0.43 7.01 -0.12
N ASP A 45 -0.09 7.25 -1.38
CA ASP A 45 -0.76 8.25 -2.21
C ASP A 45 -2.26 7.94 -2.36
N ALA A 46 -2.60 6.68 -2.61
CA ALA A 46 -4.00 6.28 -2.79
C ALA A 46 -4.80 6.43 -1.49
N THR A 47 -4.23 6.04 -0.35
CA THR A 47 -4.93 6.12 0.93
C THR A 47 -5.08 7.57 1.41
N VAL A 48 -4.08 8.41 1.20
CA VAL A 48 -4.18 9.84 1.54
C VAL A 48 -5.28 10.50 0.71
N THR A 49 -5.33 10.21 -0.59
CA THR A 49 -6.37 10.76 -1.47
C THR A 49 -7.76 10.27 -1.05
N LEU A 50 -7.90 8.98 -0.75
CA LEU A 50 -9.17 8.42 -0.30
C LEU A 50 -9.63 9.07 1.01
N ASP A 51 -8.71 9.23 1.98
CA ASP A 51 -9.03 9.89 3.25
C ASP A 51 -9.51 11.32 3.04
N ARG A 52 -8.87 12.07 2.14
CA ARG A 52 -9.30 13.43 1.81
C ARG A 52 -10.71 13.42 1.24
N LEU A 53 -10.98 12.53 0.29
CA LEU A 53 -12.29 12.43 -0.34
C LEU A 53 -13.38 12.07 0.67
N LEU A 54 -13.09 11.20 1.63
CA LEU A 54 -14.04 10.76 2.65
C LEU A 54 -14.25 11.82 3.74
N THR A 55 -13.21 12.60 4.06
CA THR A 55 -13.25 13.61 5.12
C THR A 55 -13.90 14.91 4.65
N SER A 56 -13.65 15.31 3.41
CA SER A 56 -14.17 16.54 2.82
C SER A 56 -14.76 16.25 1.44
N PRO A 57 -15.85 15.46 1.38
CA PRO A 57 -16.44 15.10 0.09
C PRO A 57 -17.03 16.33 -0.60
N ARG A 58 -16.80 16.41 -1.91
CA ARG A 58 -17.39 17.41 -2.78
C ARG A 58 -18.46 16.77 -3.64
N GLU A 59 -19.40 17.57 -4.08
CA GLU A 59 -20.45 17.11 -4.98
C GLU A 59 -19.83 16.50 -6.23
N GLY A 60 -20.30 15.34 -6.64
CA GLY A 60 -19.82 14.65 -7.84
C GLY A 60 -18.59 13.78 -7.64
N GLU A 61 -18.08 13.62 -6.41
CA GLU A 61 -16.89 12.83 -6.13
C GLU A 61 -17.18 11.38 -5.76
N ASP A 62 -18.44 10.93 -5.78
CA ASP A 62 -18.78 9.57 -5.37
C ASP A 62 -18.11 8.48 -6.22
N GLU A 63 -18.04 8.69 -7.54
CA GLU A 63 -17.36 7.76 -8.44
C GLU A 63 -15.86 7.71 -8.15
N LEU A 64 -15.27 8.84 -7.83
CA LEU A 64 -13.85 8.95 -7.53
C LEU A 64 -13.53 8.20 -6.22
N ILE A 65 -14.40 8.29 -5.22
CA ILE A 65 -14.26 7.53 -3.98
C ILE A 65 -14.24 6.03 -4.27
N ASP A 66 -15.18 5.56 -5.10
CA ASP A 66 -15.24 4.15 -5.47
C ASP A 66 -14.00 3.71 -6.23
N GLU A 67 -13.50 4.53 -7.15
CA GLU A 67 -12.28 4.25 -7.89
C GLU A 67 -11.07 4.10 -6.96
N TYR A 68 -10.91 5.00 -5.99
CA TYR A 68 -9.79 4.92 -5.05
C TYR A 68 -9.90 3.75 -4.08
N ARG A 69 -11.12 3.34 -3.72
CA ARG A 69 -11.31 2.10 -2.95
C ARG A 69 -10.84 0.89 -3.74
N ILE A 70 -11.15 0.86 -5.03
CA ILE A 70 -10.69 -0.22 -5.92
C ILE A 70 -9.16 -0.23 -6.04
N VAL A 71 -8.56 0.96 -6.21
CA VAL A 71 -7.09 1.10 -6.29
C VAL A 71 -6.43 0.57 -5.02
N CYS A 72 -6.93 0.95 -3.86
CA CYS A 72 -6.37 0.50 -2.58
C CYS A 72 -6.44 -1.02 -2.44
N ARG A 73 -7.58 -1.63 -2.81
CA ARG A 73 -7.73 -3.09 -2.76
C ARG A 73 -6.82 -3.79 -3.75
N ALA A 74 -6.66 -3.23 -4.95
CA ALA A 74 -5.77 -3.80 -5.97
C ALA A 74 -4.32 -3.77 -5.49
N LEU A 75 -3.88 -2.68 -4.86
CA LEU A 75 -2.55 -2.57 -4.30
C LEU A 75 -2.33 -3.56 -3.16
N GLU A 76 -3.33 -3.72 -2.28
CA GLU A 76 -3.27 -4.71 -1.21
C GLU A 76 -3.13 -6.13 -1.77
N SER A 77 -3.87 -6.45 -2.82
CA SER A 77 -3.79 -7.76 -3.48
C SER A 77 -2.43 -8.02 -4.10
N ASP A 78 -1.86 -7.02 -4.77
CA ASP A 78 -0.53 -7.12 -5.37
C ASP A 78 0.54 -7.34 -4.30
N ILE A 79 0.42 -6.66 -3.18
CA ILE A 79 1.34 -6.77 -2.07
C ILE A 79 1.25 -8.16 -1.41
N ILE A 80 0.02 -8.67 -1.22
CA ILE A 80 -0.18 -10.03 -0.71
C ILE A 80 0.46 -11.04 -1.65
N ALA A 81 0.30 -10.87 -2.95
CA ALA A 81 0.91 -11.76 -3.94
C ALA A 81 2.43 -11.77 -3.83
N ARG A 82 3.06 -10.61 -3.62
CA ARG A 82 4.51 -10.52 -3.41
C ARG A 82 4.95 -11.22 -2.13
N CYS A 83 4.20 -11.08 -1.06
CA CYS A 83 4.47 -11.77 0.19
C CYS A 83 4.41 -13.29 0.02
N ARG A 84 3.42 -13.79 -0.71
CA ARG A 84 3.29 -15.22 -1.01
C ARG A 84 4.44 -15.73 -1.86
N THR A 85 4.83 -14.99 -2.87
CA THR A 85 5.96 -15.34 -3.74
C THR A 85 7.25 -15.44 -2.94
N ARG A 86 7.50 -14.45 -2.08
CA ARG A 86 8.68 -14.45 -1.23
C ARG A 86 8.69 -15.63 -0.27
N ARG A 87 7.55 -15.93 0.34
CA ARG A 87 7.42 -17.06 1.26
C ARG A 87 7.70 -18.39 0.53
N ALA A 88 7.16 -18.56 -0.67
CA ALA A 88 7.39 -19.75 -1.47
C ALA A 88 8.88 -19.91 -1.83
N ARG A 89 9.56 -18.81 -2.20
CA ARG A 89 11.00 -18.82 -2.49
C ARG A 89 11.83 -19.17 -1.27
N SER A 90 11.42 -18.73 -0.10
CA SER A 90 12.14 -19.00 1.15
C SER A 90 12.12 -20.48 1.54
N ARG A 91 11.18 -21.26 1.02
CA ARG A 91 11.07 -22.69 1.29
C ARG A 91 11.92 -23.56 0.35
N LEU A 92 12.47 -22.95 -0.69
CA LEU A 92 13.36 -23.63 -1.61
C LEU A 92 14.80 -23.56 -1.11
#